data_64bbd028b8e5cc01bedd6d6794ae06b4
#
_entry.id   64bbd028b8e5cc01bedd6d6794ae06b4
#
_cell.length_a   1.000
_cell.length_b   1.000
_cell.length_c   1.000
_cell.angle_alpha   90.00
_cell.angle_beta   90.00
_cell.angle_gamma   90.00
#
_symmetry.space_group_name_H-M   'P 1'
#
loop_
_entity.id
_entity.type
_entity.pdbx_description
1 polymer ?
#
loop_
_entity_poly.entity_id
_entity_poly.type
_entity_poly.pdbx_seq_one_letter_code
_entity_poly.pdbx_strand_id
1 'polypeptide(L)'
;MVNVVSTKLHKDFIHIIIEAILANVFVNTAIIEYLLIKDNVTKTMVAVAAVFMFVYLGNDHVVANFASFSLIKFSHVAGAVENFTILNILRQWTAAFIGNWIGGGVLMGLSYALFNSKSDTYLD
;
A
#
# COMPACT_ATOMS: atom_id res chain seq x y z
N MET A 1 15.95 3.72 -7.54
CA MET A 1 14.97 4.71 -7.03
C MET A 1 14.41 5.57 -8.16
N VAL A 2 15.23 6.27 -8.97
CA VAL A 2 14.77 7.12 -10.10
C VAL A 2 13.82 6.35 -11.03
N ASN A 3 14.21 5.19 -11.52
CA ASN A 3 13.38 4.37 -12.43
C ASN A 3 12.03 3.98 -11.80
N VAL A 4 12.02 3.65 -10.51
CA VAL A 4 10.77 3.27 -9.81
C VAL A 4 9.81 4.45 -9.75
N VAL A 5 10.29 5.64 -9.39
CA VAL A 5 9.46 6.85 -9.32
C VAL A 5 9.00 7.27 -10.71
N SER A 6 9.85 7.22 -11.71
CA SER A 6 9.49 7.49 -13.11
C SER A 6 8.36 6.57 -13.58
N THR A 7 8.49 5.26 -13.37
CA THR A 7 7.45 4.28 -13.72
C THR A 7 6.11 4.61 -13.04
N LYS A 8 6.13 4.97 -11.74
CA LYS A 8 4.92 5.32 -10.99
C LYS A 8 4.21 6.56 -11.52
N LEU A 9 4.96 7.56 -11.95
CA LEU A 9 4.39 8.81 -12.49
C LEU A 9 3.78 8.65 -13.88
N HIS A 10 4.16 7.60 -14.63
CA HIS A 10 3.61 7.30 -15.96
C HIS A 10 2.36 6.40 -15.93
N LYS A 11 1.99 5.84 -14.76
CA LYS A 11 0.81 4.98 -14.64
C LYS A 11 -0.48 5.77 -14.82
N ASP A 12 -1.48 5.09 -15.40
CA ASP A 12 -2.84 5.61 -15.46
C ASP A 12 -3.48 5.69 -14.07
N PHE A 13 -4.38 6.65 -13.90
CA PHE A 13 -5.06 6.91 -12.62
C PHE A 13 -5.80 5.68 -12.10
N ILE A 14 -6.53 4.98 -12.97
CA ILE A 14 -7.28 3.76 -12.60
C ILE A 14 -6.33 2.62 -12.24
N HIS A 15 -5.22 2.50 -12.97
CA HIS A 15 -4.20 1.49 -12.69
C HIS A 15 -3.61 1.67 -11.29
N ILE A 16 -3.29 2.91 -10.92
CA ILE A 16 -2.80 3.26 -9.59
C ILE A 16 -3.83 2.88 -8.50
N ILE A 17 -5.12 3.15 -8.73
CA ILE A 17 -6.18 2.79 -7.78
C ILE A 17 -6.23 1.28 -7.58
N ILE A 18 -6.23 0.48 -8.64
CA ILE A 18 -6.30 -0.99 -8.55
C ILE A 18 -5.08 -1.55 -7.80
N GLU A 19 -3.89 -1.11 -8.14
CA GLU A 19 -2.67 -1.52 -7.43
C GLU A 19 -2.69 -1.10 -5.95
N ALA A 20 -3.21 0.08 -5.66
CA ALA A 20 -3.32 0.57 -4.30
C ALA A 20 -4.37 -0.20 -3.47
N ILE A 21 -5.46 -0.65 -4.08
CA ILE A 21 -6.41 -1.57 -3.45
C ILE A 21 -5.70 -2.86 -3.05
N LEU A 22 -5.00 -3.49 -3.99
CA LEU A 22 -4.26 -4.73 -3.74
C LEU A 22 -3.17 -4.55 -2.69
N ALA A 23 -2.41 -3.44 -2.78
CA ALA A 23 -1.39 -3.11 -1.79
C ALA A 23 -1.94 -3.11 -0.36
N ASN A 24 -3.09 -2.48 -0.17
CA ASN A 24 -3.67 -2.34 1.16
C ASN A 24 -4.33 -3.64 1.64
N VAL A 25 -4.85 -4.47 0.75
CA VAL A 25 -5.29 -5.83 1.11
C VAL A 25 -4.11 -6.64 1.66
N PHE A 26 -2.96 -6.64 0.98
CA PHE A 26 -1.76 -7.35 1.48
C PHE A 26 -1.27 -6.82 2.83
N VAL A 27 -1.22 -5.49 2.99
CA VAL A 27 -0.77 -4.87 4.25
C VAL A 27 -1.73 -5.22 5.39
N ASN A 28 -3.04 -5.11 5.18
CA ASN A 28 -4.02 -5.45 6.22
C ASN A 28 -4.03 -6.94 6.55
N THR A 29 -3.92 -7.82 5.55
CA THR A 29 -3.77 -9.26 5.77
C THR A 29 -2.55 -9.55 6.65
N ALA A 30 -1.40 -8.94 6.34
CA ALA A 30 -0.20 -9.09 7.16
C ALA A 30 -0.41 -8.65 8.62
N ILE A 31 -1.11 -7.53 8.84
CA ILE A 31 -1.40 -7.01 10.17
C ILE A 31 -2.35 -7.95 10.94
N ILE A 32 -3.44 -8.37 10.30
CA ILE A 32 -4.42 -9.26 10.93
C ILE A 32 -3.77 -10.59 11.30
N GLU A 33 -3.04 -11.21 10.38
CA GLU A 33 -2.34 -12.48 10.64
C GLU A 33 -1.28 -12.32 11.73
N TYR A 34 -0.53 -11.20 11.73
CA TYR A 34 0.42 -10.91 12.80
C TYR A 34 -0.23 -10.82 14.17
N LEU A 35 -1.44 -10.28 14.27
CA LEU A 35 -2.17 -10.18 15.53
C LEU A 35 -2.75 -11.52 15.98
N LEU A 36 -3.26 -12.33 15.05
CA LEU A 36 -3.92 -13.61 15.35
C LEU A 36 -2.95 -14.77 15.62
N ILE A 37 -1.80 -14.78 14.98
CA ILE A 37 -0.80 -15.84 15.14
C ILE A 37 -0.07 -15.67 16.46
N LYS A 38 -0.09 -16.71 17.30
CA LYS A 38 0.57 -16.68 18.64
C LYS A 38 2.07 -16.99 18.58
N ASP A 39 2.49 -17.79 17.62
CA ASP A 39 3.91 -18.15 17.44
C ASP A 39 4.71 -17.01 16.82
N ASN A 40 5.77 -16.57 17.52
CA ASN A 40 6.56 -15.42 17.11
C ASN A 40 7.32 -15.63 15.80
N VAL A 41 7.75 -16.83 15.50
CA VAL A 41 8.47 -17.15 14.26
C VAL A 41 7.50 -17.10 13.10
N THR A 42 6.38 -17.79 13.20
CA THR A 42 5.35 -17.87 12.16
C THR A 42 4.81 -16.48 11.83
N LYS A 43 4.42 -15.68 12.81
CA LYS A 43 3.90 -14.33 12.55
C LYS A 43 4.92 -13.40 11.88
N THR A 44 6.20 -13.54 12.24
CA THR A 44 7.26 -12.77 11.58
C THR A 44 7.43 -13.21 10.12
N MET A 45 7.42 -14.51 9.86
CA MET A 45 7.53 -15.04 8.50
C MET A 45 6.36 -14.58 7.61
N VAL A 46 5.14 -14.62 8.13
CA VAL A 46 3.94 -14.16 7.42
C VAL A 46 4.02 -12.66 7.12
N ALA A 47 4.38 -11.84 8.10
CA ALA A 47 4.52 -10.40 7.91
C ALA A 47 5.59 -10.07 6.85
N VAL A 48 6.74 -10.75 6.91
CA VAL A 48 7.82 -10.58 5.92
C VAL A 48 7.35 -11.03 4.53
N ALA A 49 6.66 -12.17 4.42
CA ALA A 49 6.16 -12.67 3.14
C ALA A 49 5.14 -11.70 2.51
N ALA A 50 4.20 -11.18 3.29
CA ALA A 50 3.20 -10.23 2.80
C ALA A 50 3.82 -8.89 2.36
N VAL A 51 4.77 -8.36 3.12
CA VAL A 51 5.53 -7.15 2.73
C VAL A 51 6.38 -7.42 1.49
N PHE A 52 7.01 -8.59 1.40
CA PHE A 52 7.77 -8.98 0.21
C PHE A 52 6.87 -9.02 -1.03
N MET A 53 5.72 -9.67 -0.96
CA MET A 53 4.75 -9.74 -2.06
C MET A 53 4.29 -8.35 -2.49
N PHE A 54 3.94 -7.50 -1.54
CA PHE A 54 3.56 -6.11 -1.79
C PHE A 54 4.65 -5.33 -2.56
N VAL A 55 5.91 -5.46 -2.12
CA VAL A 55 7.05 -4.77 -2.73
C VAL A 55 7.39 -5.38 -4.09
N TYR A 56 7.39 -6.71 -4.20
CA TYR A 56 7.72 -7.44 -5.42
C TYR A 56 6.74 -7.12 -6.56
N LEU A 57 5.44 -7.05 -6.26
CA LEU A 57 4.42 -6.68 -7.24
C LEU A 57 4.47 -5.20 -7.64
N GLY A 58 5.27 -4.38 -6.96
CA GLY A 58 5.40 -2.95 -7.26
C GLY A 58 4.12 -2.16 -7.03
N ASN A 59 3.25 -2.67 -6.16
CA ASN A 59 1.96 -2.07 -5.86
C ASN A 59 2.10 -0.65 -5.28
N ASP A 60 1.12 0.19 -5.57
CA ASP A 60 1.11 1.58 -5.11
C ASP A 60 0.50 1.70 -3.71
N HIS A 61 1.30 2.17 -2.76
CA HIS A 61 0.85 2.49 -1.40
C HIS A 61 1.18 3.96 -1.10
N VAL A 62 0.20 4.72 -0.62
CA VAL A 62 0.33 6.17 -0.46
C VAL A 62 1.51 6.56 0.44
N VAL A 63 1.70 5.87 1.57
CA VAL A 63 2.80 6.15 2.50
C VAL A 63 4.16 5.83 1.90
N ALA A 64 4.28 4.70 1.18
CA ALA A 64 5.52 4.34 0.48
C ALA A 64 5.84 5.31 -0.64
N ASN A 65 4.81 5.85 -1.31
CA ASN A 65 4.97 6.86 -2.35
C ASN A 65 5.38 8.21 -1.78
N PHE A 66 4.88 8.61 -0.60
CA PHE A 66 5.38 9.79 0.10
C PHE A 66 6.88 9.68 0.37
N ALA A 67 7.33 8.56 0.91
CA ALA A 67 8.74 8.33 1.19
C ALA A 67 9.59 8.38 -0.09
N SER A 68 9.22 7.64 -1.13
CA SER A 68 10.01 7.56 -2.38
C SER A 68 10.08 8.88 -3.13
N PHE A 69 8.97 9.63 -3.21
CA PHE A 69 8.95 10.94 -3.88
C PHE A 69 9.70 12.01 -3.08
N SER A 70 9.59 11.98 -1.75
CA SER A 70 10.37 12.86 -0.88
C SER A 70 11.87 12.59 -1.00
N LEU A 71 12.27 11.34 -0.99
CA LEU A 71 13.68 10.97 -1.18
C LEU A 71 14.22 11.49 -2.52
N ILE A 72 13.49 11.34 -3.61
CA ILE A 72 13.87 11.89 -4.92
C ILE A 72 13.97 13.43 -4.86
N LYS A 73 12.99 14.07 -4.27
CA LYS A 73 12.97 15.53 -4.13
C LYS A 73 14.20 16.06 -3.40
N PHE A 74 14.54 15.46 -2.26
CA PHE A 74 15.62 15.92 -1.38
C PHE A 74 17.00 15.39 -1.77
N SER A 75 17.09 14.35 -2.59
CA SER A 75 18.38 13.85 -3.08
C SER A 75 18.95 14.61 -4.28
N HIS A 76 18.32 15.71 -4.68
CA HIS A 76 18.70 16.55 -5.82
C HIS A 76 18.71 15.83 -7.20
N VAL A 77 18.14 14.63 -7.30
CA VAL A 77 18.02 13.89 -8.57
C VAL A 77 16.62 14.01 -9.20
N ALA A 78 15.80 14.92 -8.70
CA ALA A 78 14.44 15.12 -9.23
C ALA A 78 14.43 15.50 -10.73
N GLY A 79 15.46 16.21 -11.19
CA GLY A 79 15.61 16.54 -12.62
C GLY A 79 15.91 15.36 -13.54
N ALA A 80 16.30 14.21 -12.97
CA ALA A 80 16.50 12.97 -13.72
C ALA A 80 15.23 12.11 -13.85
N VAL A 81 14.12 12.54 -13.24
CA VAL A 81 12.83 11.84 -13.27
C VAL A 81 11.88 12.59 -14.20
N GLU A 82 11.49 11.95 -15.30
CA GLU A 82 10.49 12.53 -16.20
C GLU A 82 9.16 12.74 -15.46
N ASN A 83 8.47 13.83 -15.81
CA ASN A 83 7.17 14.19 -15.27
C ASN A 83 7.14 14.39 -13.73
N PHE A 84 8.28 14.65 -13.09
CA PHE A 84 8.36 14.96 -11.66
C PHE A 84 7.83 16.37 -11.38
N THR A 85 6.53 16.53 -11.56
CA THR A 85 5.81 17.78 -11.30
C THR A 85 4.89 17.61 -10.09
N ILE A 86 4.61 18.73 -9.42
CA ILE A 86 3.72 18.70 -8.24
C ILE A 86 2.33 18.15 -8.60
N LEU A 87 1.83 18.46 -9.80
CA LEU A 87 0.53 17.99 -10.26
C LEU A 87 0.50 16.46 -10.44
N ASN A 88 1.53 15.89 -11.05
CA ASN A 88 1.63 14.44 -11.24
C ASN A 88 1.83 13.71 -9.90
N ILE A 89 2.58 14.29 -8.98
CA ILE A 89 2.75 13.76 -7.63
C ILE A 89 1.42 13.76 -6.88
N LEU A 90 0.68 14.86 -6.91
CA LEU A 90 -0.63 14.96 -6.26
C LEU A 90 -1.65 14.00 -6.88
N ARG A 91 -1.66 13.89 -8.21
CA ARG A 91 -2.50 12.91 -8.93
C ARG A 91 -2.20 11.49 -8.46
N GLN A 92 -0.94 11.12 -8.41
CA GLN A 92 -0.50 9.79 -7.99
C GLN A 92 -0.85 9.51 -6.51
N TRP A 93 -0.63 10.48 -5.63
CA TRP A 93 -0.99 10.36 -4.22
C TRP A 93 -2.50 10.24 -4.00
N THR A 94 -3.30 11.03 -4.73
CA THR A 94 -4.76 10.97 -4.63
C THR A 94 -5.28 9.62 -5.08
N ALA A 95 -4.81 9.11 -6.22
CA ALA A 95 -5.20 7.79 -6.71
C ALA A 95 -4.81 6.67 -5.73
N ALA A 96 -3.57 6.70 -5.24
CA ALA A 96 -3.08 5.72 -4.26
C ALA A 96 -3.85 5.81 -2.93
N PHE A 97 -4.19 7.00 -2.46
CA PHE A 97 -5.01 7.21 -1.26
C PHE A 97 -6.41 6.60 -1.41
N ILE A 98 -7.09 6.89 -2.52
CA ILE A 98 -8.43 6.35 -2.80
C ILE A 98 -8.38 4.82 -2.86
N GLY A 99 -7.41 4.25 -3.58
CA GLY A 99 -7.25 2.81 -3.68
C GLY A 99 -6.94 2.16 -2.32
N ASN A 100 -6.05 2.73 -1.54
CA ASN A 100 -5.74 2.23 -0.20
C ASN A 100 -6.96 2.32 0.74
N TRP A 101 -7.75 3.38 0.66
CA TRP A 101 -8.96 3.52 1.45
C TRP A 101 -10.01 2.46 1.07
N ILE A 102 -10.21 2.20 -0.22
CA ILE A 102 -11.11 1.14 -0.69
C ILE A 102 -10.60 -0.24 -0.24
N GLY A 103 -9.33 -0.53 -0.45
CA GLY A 103 -8.73 -1.84 -0.11
C GLY A 103 -8.76 -2.11 1.40
N GLY A 104 -8.30 -1.18 2.20
CA GLY A 104 -8.20 -1.34 3.64
C GLY A 104 -9.51 -1.06 4.38
N GLY A 105 -10.17 0.06 4.06
CA GLY A 105 -11.37 0.48 4.75
C GLY A 105 -12.62 -0.29 4.32
N VAL A 106 -12.88 -0.35 3.01
CA VAL A 106 -14.10 -0.97 2.50
C VAL A 106 -13.95 -2.49 2.43
N LEU A 107 -12.98 -3.00 1.69
CA LEU A 107 -12.86 -4.45 1.49
C LEU A 107 -12.48 -5.18 2.78
N MET A 108 -11.42 -4.78 3.44
CA MET A 108 -10.94 -5.47 4.63
C MET A 108 -11.70 -5.06 5.88
N GLY A 109 -11.86 -3.76 6.14
CA GLY A 109 -12.52 -3.27 7.34
C GLY A 109 -13.99 -3.64 7.43
N LEU A 110 -14.76 -3.50 6.33
CA LEU A 110 -16.15 -3.89 6.32
C LEU A 110 -16.33 -5.41 6.42
N SER A 111 -15.49 -6.18 5.72
CA SER A 111 -15.51 -7.65 5.81
C SER A 111 -15.27 -8.11 7.25
N TYR A 112 -14.23 -7.55 7.89
CA TYR A 112 -13.91 -7.86 9.29
C TYR A 112 -15.06 -7.49 10.23
N ALA A 113 -15.65 -6.31 10.07
CA ALA A 113 -16.79 -5.87 10.87
C ALA A 113 -18.02 -6.78 10.70
N LEU A 114 -18.32 -7.22 9.46
CA LEU A 114 -19.44 -8.12 9.18
C LEU A 114 -19.23 -9.51 9.77
N PHE A 115 -18.01 -10.05 9.73
CA PHE A 115 -17.69 -11.34 10.34
C PHE A 115 -17.79 -11.28 11.87
N ASN A 116 -17.28 -10.22 12.49
CA ASN A 116 -17.29 -10.06 13.94
C ASN A 116 -18.66 -9.66 14.51
N SER A 117 -19.54 -9.03 13.72
CA SER A 117 -20.89 -8.65 14.18
C SER A 117 -21.79 -9.84 14.53
N LYS A 118 -21.44 -11.04 14.08
CA LYS A 118 -22.17 -12.30 14.32
C LYS A 118 -21.56 -13.17 15.42
N SER A 119 -20.44 -12.79 15.98
CA SER A 119 -19.80 -13.52 17.08
C SER A 119 -20.02 -12.79 18.39
N ASP A 120 -20.42 -13.55 19.44
CA ASP A 120 -20.57 -13.01 20.82
C ASP A 120 -19.20 -12.67 21.47
N THR A 121 -18.12 -13.01 20.81
CA THR A 121 -16.74 -12.74 21.26
C THR A 121 -15.97 -12.07 20.16
N TYR A 122 -15.40 -10.91 20.44
CA TYR A 122 -14.43 -10.26 19.55
C TYR A 122 -13.23 -11.20 19.39
N LEU A 123 -12.87 -11.51 18.16
CA LEU A 123 -11.64 -12.21 17.84
C LEU A 123 -10.53 -11.15 17.72
N ASP A 124 -9.91 -10.84 18.85
CA ASP A 124 -8.69 -10.04 18.91
C ASP A 124 -7.45 -10.91 18.70
#